data_f8c51844e7b74cb4a87b025f3bd41df1
#
_entry.id   f8c51844e7b74cb4a87b025f3bd41df1
#
_cell.length_a   1.000
_cell.length_b   1.000
_cell.length_c   1.000
_cell.angle_alpha   90.00
_cell.angle_beta   90.00
_cell.angle_gamma   90.00
#
_symmetry.space_group_name_H-M   'P 1'
#
loop_
_entity.id
_entity.type
_entity.pdbx_description
1 polymer ?
#
loop_
_entity_poly.entity_id
_entity_poly.type
_entity_poly.pdbx_seq_one_letter_code
_entity_poly.pdbx_strand_id
1 'polypeptide(L)'
;MDVKERLIVQKLRNGEQDAYRYLYDRHYVVLCQFANELVGDPFLAETIVGDVIFHLWEIRETLDINSSLRAYLMRAVRNRCYNHISSEKEKKEVRFSKIESETLGWDAMIQSDEQPLGILLERELEKEIIKSIDSLGDECKRVFRKSRFEHKKNEEIATELGISVNTV
;
A
#
# COMPACT_ATOMS: atom_id res chain seq x y z
N MET A 1 18.99 -8.52 0.67
CA MET A 1 18.53 -7.60 -0.41
C MET A 1 18.72 -8.28 -1.76
N ASP A 2 17.66 -8.41 -2.53
CA ASP A 2 17.66 -9.02 -3.87
C ASP A 2 18.45 -8.13 -4.87
N VAL A 3 18.93 -8.75 -5.98
CA VAL A 3 19.69 -8.04 -7.04
C VAL A 3 18.86 -6.89 -7.63
N LYS A 4 17.55 -7.08 -7.80
CA LYS A 4 16.63 -6.04 -8.28
C LYS A 4 16.54 -4.86 -7.30
N GLU A 5 16.43 -5.13 -6.01
CA GLU A 5 16.35 -4.08 -5.00
C GLU A 5 17.65 -3.27 -4.93
N ARG A 6 18.82 -3.92 -5.05
CA ARG A 6 20.11 -3.22 -5.13
C ARG A 6 20.17 -2.25 -6.29
N LEU A 7 19.69 -2.68 -7.45
CA LEU A 7 19.63 -1.83 -8.63
C LEU A 7 18.69 -0.63 -8.40
N ILE A 8 17.53 -0.83 -7.78
CA ILE A 8 16.59 0.25 -7.44
C ILE A 8 17.24 1.24 -6.46
N VAL A 9 17.89 0.75 -5.41
CA VAL A 9 18.59 1.62 -4.46
C VAL A 9 19.70 2.44 -5.14
N GLN A 10 20.46 1.83 -6.06
CA GLN A 10 21.46 2.53 -6.84
C GLN A 10 20.84 3.60 -7.74
N LYS A 11 19.75 3.29 -8.41
CA LYS A 11 18.99 4.26 -9.24
C LYS A 11 18.42 5.41 -8.40
N LEU A 12 17.93 5.12 -7.19
CA LEU A 12 17.50 6.15 -6.24
C LEU A 12 18.65 7.09 -5.88
N ARG A 13 19.84 6.55 -5.57
CA ARG A 13 21.03 7.36 -5.28
C ARG A 13 21.41 8.28 -6.44
N ASN A 14 21.25 7.80 -7.66
CA ASN A 14 21.51 8.56 -8.88
C ASN A 14 20.41 9.61 -9.19
N GLY A 15 19.32 9.64 -8.43
CA GLY A 15 18.21 10.57 -8.67
C GLY A 15 17.33 10.20 -9.87
N GLU A 16 17.29 8.92 -10.27
CA GLU A 16 16.48 8.47 -11.40
C GLU A 16 14.98 8.47 -11.00
N GLN A 17 14.16 9.20 -11.74
CA GLN A 17 12.72 9.33 -11.46
C GLN A 17 11.97 7.99 -11.50
N ASP A 18 12.41 7.06 -12.35
CA ASP A 18 11.79 5.72 -12.45
C ASP A 18 11.92 4.94 -11.14
N ALA A 19 13.03 5.10 -10.42
CA ALA A 19 13.23 4.46 -9.13
C ALA A 19 12.31 5.07 -8.05
N TYR A 20 12.09 6.38 -8.09
CA TYR A 20 11.12 7.04 -7.22
C TYR A 20 9.68 6.59 -7.50
N ARG A 21 9.30 6.52 -8.78
CA ARG A 21 8.00 5.98 -9.20
C ARG A 21 7.82 4.54 -8.71
N TYR A 22 8.85 3.70 -8.84
CA TYR A 22 8.83 2.32 -8.34
C TYR A 22 8.52 2.25 -6.84
N LEU A 23 9.09 3.16 -6.01
CA LEU A 23 8.76 3.22 -4.58
C LEU A 23 7.27 3.46 -4.36
N TYR A 24 6.70 4.42 -5.07
CA TYR A 24 5.29 4.74 -4.98
C TYR A 24 4.41 3.57 -5.41
N ASP A 25 4.61 3.08 -6.63
CA ASP A 25 3.77 2.03 -7.21
C ASP A 25 3.82 0.72 -6.40
N ARG A 26 4.98 0.42 -5.81
CA ARG A 26 5.19 -0.87 -5.14
C ARG A 26 4.92 -0.84 -3.63
N HIS A 27 5.17 0.27 -2.97
CA HIS A 27 5.21 0.32 -1.51
C HIS A 27 4.18 1.27 -0.88
N TYR A 28 3.72 2.31 -1.59
CA TYR A 28 2.91 3.37 -1.00
C TYR A 28 1.64 2.86 -0.32
N VAL A 29 0.83 2.07 -1.02
CA VAL A 29 -0.46 1.58 -0.49
C VAL A 29 -0.25 0.73 0.77
N VAL A 30 0.71 -0.19 0.72
CA VAL A 30 1.02 -1.09 1.86
C VAL A 30 1.55 -0.30 3.06
N LEU A 31 2.38 0.72 2.81
CA LEU A 31 2.89 1.59 3.87
C LEU A 31 1.78 2.45 4.48
N CYS A 32 0.81 2.95 3.69
CA CYS A 32 -0.34 3.69 4.20
C CYS A 32 -1.25 2.80 5.06
N GLN A 33 -1.50 1.57 4.66
CA GLN A 33 -2.25 0.61 5.47
C GLN A 33 -1.54 0.34 6.80
N PHE A 34 -0.24 0.06 6.75
CA PHE A 34 0.58 -0.14 7.94
C PHE A 34 0.60 1.09 8.87
N ALA A 35 0.75 2.28 8.32
CA ALA A 35 0.70 3.52 9.09
C ALA A 35 -0.68 3.72 9.74
N ASN A 36 -1.76 3.44 9.00
CA ASN A 36 -3.12 3.58 9.49
C ASN A 36 -3.43 2.64 10.67
N GLU A 37 -2.90 1.42 10.66
CA GLU A 37 -2.99 0.50 11.82
C GLU A 37 -2.34 1.10 13.09
N LEU A 38 -1.28 1.90 12.92
CA LEU A 38 -0.56 2.50 14.03
C LEU A 38 -1.22 3.80 14.53
N VAL A 39 -1.66 4.67 13.62
CA VAL A 39 -2.18 6.02 13.98
C VAL A 39 -3.70 6.08 14.06
N GLY A 40 -4.43 5.18 13.38
CA GLY A 40 -5.90 5.12 13.37
C GLY A 40 -6.56 6.26 12.58
N ASP A 41 -5.81 6.95 11.72
CA ASP A 41 -6.28 8.06 10.88
C ASP A 41 -5.69 7.91 9.48
N PRO A 42 -6.51 7.63 8.45
CA PRO A 42 -6.04 7.41 7.08
C PRO A 42 -5.33 8.63 6.49
N PHE A 43 -5.82 9.82 6.75
CA PHE A 43 -5.23 11.06 6.21
C PHE A 43 -3.84 11.32 6.80
N LEU A 44 -3.72 11.11 8.12
CA LEU A 44 -2.44 11.20 8.80
C LEU A 44 -1.47 10.13 8.33
N ALA A 45 -1.95 8.91 8.11
CA ALA A 45 -1.14 7.80 7.58
C ALA A 45 -0.56 8.14 6.21
N GLU A 46 -1.38 8.65 5.29
CA GLU A 46 -0.94 9.10 3.95
C GLU A 46 0.10 10.22 4.05
N THR A 47 -0.13 11.18 4.93
CA THR A 47 0.81 12.28 5.17
C THR A 47 2.17 11.76 5.66
N ILE A 48 2.16 10.88 6.66
CA ILE A 48 3.39 10.28 7.22
C ILE A 48 4.16 9.49 6.14
N VAL A 49 3.46 8.69 5.35
CA VAL A 49 4.10 7.89 4.29
C VAL A 49 4.65 8.79 3.19
N GLY A 50 3.92 9.81 2.78
CA GLY A 50 4.38 10.82 1.83
C GLY A 50 5.67 11.49 2.30
N ASP A 51 5.70 11.95 3.55
CA ASP A 51 6.88 12.56 4.17
C ASP A 51 8.08 11.61 4.20
N VAL A 52 7.86 10.33 4.54
CA VAL A 52 8.94 9.33 4.58
C VAL A 52 9.53 9.09 3.19
N ILE A 53 8.69 8.92 2.16
CA ILE A 53 9.15 8.70 0.79
C ILE A 53 9.86 9.95 0.25
N PHE A 54 9.33 11.15 0.56
CA PHE A 54 9.95 12.41 0.17
C PHE A 54 11.31 12.59 0.85
N HIS A 55 11.39 12.36 2.16
CA HIS A 55 12.64 12.44 2.90
C HIS A 55 13.70 11.45 2.39
N LEU A 56 13.30 10.24 2.04
CA LEU A 56 14.20 9.27 1.42
C LEU A 56 14.77 9.79 0.10
N TRP A 57 13.97 10.51 -0.69
CA TRP A 57 14.44 11.16 -1.90
C TRP A 57 15.41 12.32 -1.62
N GLU A 58 15.18 13.10 -0.56
CA GLU A 58 16.08 14.19 -0.16
C GLU A 58 17.48 13.66 0.22
N ILE A 59 17.53 12.58 1.03
CA ILE A 59 18.78 11.99 1.51
C ILE A 59 19.37 10.94 0.56
N ARG A 60 18.84 10.77 -0.64
CA ARG A 60 19.16 9.69 -1.57
C ARG A 60 20.64 9.46 -1.81
N GLU A 61 21.44 10.51 -1.84
CA GLU A 61 22.89 10.42 -2.09
C GLU A 61 23.65 9.74 -0.95
N THR A 62 23.16 9.88 0.28
CA THR A 62 23.75 9.31 1.48
C THR A 62 23.07 8.02 1.95
N LEU A 63 22.08 7.53 1.19
CA LEU A 63 21.35 6.32 1.54
C LEU A 63 22.29 5.12 1.69
N ASP A 64 22.27 4.51 2.86
CA ASP A 64 22.93 3.22 3.11
C ASP A 64 21.90 2.21 3.64
N ILE A 65 21.36 1.40 2.71
CA ILE A 65 20.34 0.40 3.01
C ILE A 65 20.99 -0.97 3.02
N ASN A 66 21.25 -1.47 4.23
CA ASN A 66 21.85 -2.80 4.46
C ASN A 66 20.79 -3.91 4.63
N SER A 67 19.49 -3.55 4.68
CA SER A 67 18.34 -4.45 4.73
C SER A 67 17.57 -4.41 3.41
N SER A 68 16.42 -5.13 3.33
CA SER A 68 15.53 -4.92 2.19
C SER A 68 14.96 -3.51 2.19
N LEU A 69 14.72 -2.97 1.00
CA LEU A 69 14.14 -1.64 0.82
C LEU A 69 12.78 -1.51 1.54
N ARG A 70 11.99 -2.57 1.48
CA ARG A 70 10.72 -2.66 2.20
C ARG A 70 10.90 -2.55 3.72
N ALA A 71 11.82 -3.34 4.29
CA ALA A 71 12.09 -3.31 5.73
C ALA A 71 12.58 -1.93 6.18
N TYR A 72 13.41 -1.27 5.37
CA TYR A 72 13.85 0.09 5.63
C TYR A 72 12.66 1.07 5.67
N LEU A 73 11.81 1.05 4.64
CA LEU A 73 10.63 1.92 4.54
C LEU A 73 9.65 1.69 5.71
N MET A 74 9.36 0.44 6.05
CA MET A 74 8.46 0.11 7.16
C MET A 74 9.01 0.61 8.51
N ARG A 75 10.32 0.47 8.76
CA ARG A 75 10.96 1.04 9.97
C ARG A 75 10.87 2.56 9.99
N ALA A 76 11.12 3.22 8.86
CA ALA A 76 11.04 4.67 8.75
C ALA A 76 9.61 5.18 9.04
N VAL A 77 8.60 4.55 8.44
CA VAL A 77 7.18 4.86 8.67
C VAL A 77 6.81 4.61 10.13
N ARG A 78 7.17 3.45 10.70
CA ARG A 78 6.93 3.13 12.11
C ARG A 78 7.51 4.20 13.03
N ASN A 79 8.77 4.56 12.83
CA ASN A 79 9.43 5.57 13.67
C ASN A 79 8.73 6.93 13.55
N ARG A 80 8.27 7.31 12.36
CA ARG A 80 7.54 8.55 12.15
C ARG A 80 6.17 8.54 12.84
N CYS A 81 5.44 7.42 12.75
CA CYS A 81 4.18 7.22 13.48
C CYS A 81 4.39 7.34 14.99
N TYR A 82 5.42 6.70 15.54
CA TYR A 82 5.72 6.79 16.98
C TYR A 82 6.09 8.19 17.41
N ASN A 83 6.89 8.90 16.65
CA ASN A 83 7.24 10.29 16.94
C ASN A 83 5.97 11.17 16.97
N HIS A 84 5.04 10.95 16.04
CA HIS A 84 3.78 11.66 16.02
C HIS A 84 2.93 11.34 17.26
N ILE A 85 2.73 10.05 17.56
CA ILE A 85 1.96 9.59 18.73
C ILE A 85 2.60 10.10 20.03
N SER A 86 3.93 10.11 20.15
CA SER A 86 4.64 10.59 21.33
C SER A 86 4.50 12.11 21.51
N SER A 87 4.58 12.88 20.43
CA SER A 87 4.37 14.33 20.45
C SER A 87 2.94 14.70 20.83
N GLU A 88 1.96 13.90 20.44
CA GLU A 88 0.56 14.05 20.85
C GLU A 88 0.32 13.59 22.30
N LYS A 89 1.18 12.69 22.85
CA LYS A 89 1.07 12.18 24.22
C LYS A 89 1.62 13.13 25.28
N GLU A 90 2.58 13.96 24.96
CA GLU A 90 2.90 15.11 25.82
C GLU A 90 1.69 15.99 26.03
N LYS A 91 0.64 15.82 25.20
CA LYS A 91 -0.66 16.49 25.32
C LYS A 91 -1.77 15.62 25.94
N LYS A 92 -1.64 14.28 25.95
CA LYS A 92 -2.64 13.36 26.56
C LYS A 92 -2.00 12.01 26.96
N GLU A 93 -1.82 11.77 28.25
CA GLU A 93 -1.53 10.42 28.78
C GLU A 93 -2.64 9.45 28.44
N VAL A 94 -2.42 8.47 27.61
CA VAL A 94 -3.07 7.14 27.53
C VAL A 94 -2.87 6.50 26.15
N ARG A 95 -2.27 5.31 26.07
CA ARG A 95 -2.37 4.23 25.05
C ARG A 95 -1.08 3.49 24.67
N PHE A 96 -0.06 3.48 25.54
CA PHE A 96 1.23 2.82 25.17
C PHE A 96 1.20 1.27 25.21
N SER A 97 0.44 0.65 26.11
CA SER A 97 0.53 -0.81 26.35
C SER A 97 -0.05 -1.67 25.21
N LYS A 98 -0.94 -1.11 24.39
CA LYS A 98 -1.58 -1.84 23.30
C LYS A 98 -0.73 -1.89 22.03
N ILE A 99 0.06 -0.85 21.79
CA ILE A 99 0.88 -0.72 20.57
C ILE A 99 2.12 -1.63 20.63
N GLU A 100 2.71 -1.82 21.82
CA GLU A 100 3.90 -2.68 21.98
C GLU A 100 3.63 -4.16 21.69
N SER A 101 2.47 -4.67 22.07
CA SER A 101 2.12 -6.08 21.83
C SER A 101 1.76 -6.40 20.38
N GLU A 102 1.19 -5.42 19.66
CA GLU A 102 0.83 -5.58 18.25
C GLU A 102 2.05 -5.43 17.31
N THR A 103 3.04 -4.60 17.70
CA THR A 103 4.25 -4.38 16.89
C THR A 103 5.26 -5.53 16.93
N LEU A 104 5.26 -6.38 17.96
CA LEU A 104 6.10 -7.57 18.01
C LEU A 104 5.84 -8.55 16.84
N GLY A 105 4.58 -8.65 16.39
CA GLY A 105 4.22 -9.43 15.21
C GLY A 105 4.76 -8.82 13.90
N TRP A 106 4.76 -7.50 13.79
CA TRP A 106 5.24 -6.79 12.61
C TRP A 106 6.78 -6.79 12.49
N ASP A 107 7.51 -6.75 13.60
CA ASP A 107 8.97 -6.85 13.58
C ASP A 107 9.46 -8.21 13.06
N ALA A 108 8.75 -9.29 13.36
CA ALA A 108 9.01 -10.61 12.78
C ALA A 108 8.73 -10.64 11.27
N MET A 109 7.69 -9.94 10.81
CA MET A 109 7.35 -9.82 9.38
C MET A 109 8.33 -8.91 8.61
N ILE A 110 8.89 -7.89 9.26
CA ILE A 110 9.90 -7.02 8.66
C ILE A 110 11.23 -7.79 8.41
N GLN A 111 11.50 -8.81 9.23
CA GLN A 111 12.71 -9.62 9.12
C GLN A 111 12.62 -10.73 8.06
N SER A 112 11.43 -11.14 7.65
CA SER A 112 11.28 -12.13 6.58
C SER A 112 11.34 -11.46 5.22
N ASP A 113 12.34 -11.80 4.43
CA ASP A 113 12.51 -11.32 3.04
C ASP A 113 11.46 -11.89 2.07
N GLU A 114 10.68 -12.88 2.50
CA GLU A 114 9.60 -13.46 1.72
C GLU A 114 8.30 -12.72 1.98
N GLN A 115 7.62 -12.35 0.91
CA GLN A 115 6.43 -11.46 0.85
C GLN A 115 5.10 -12.06 1.40
N PRO A 116 4.95 -12.55 2.65
CA PRO A 116 3.67 -13.12 3.09
C PRO A 116 2.57 -12.05 3.15
N LEU A 117 2.91 -10.82 3.54
CA LEU A 117 1.91 -9.76 3.73
C LEU A 117 1.40 -9.20 2.41
N GLY A 118 2.28 -9.02 1.42
CA GLY A 118 1.87 -8.60 0.07
C GLY A 118 0.94 -9.60 -0.56
N ILE A 119 1.27 -10.90 -0.46
CA ILE A 119 0.45 -12.01 -0.96
C ILE A 119 -0.86 -12.15 -0.17
N LEU A 120 -0.82 -11.95 1.15
CA LEU A 120 -2.03 -12.03 1.98
C LEU A 120 -2.99 -10.87 1.71
N LEU A 121 -2.46 -9.64 1.64
CA LEU A 121 -3.22 -8.44 1.28
C LEU A 121 -3.76 -8.49 -0.15
N GLU A 122 -2.97 -8.98 -1.09
CA GLU A 122 -3.40 -9.21 -2.47
C GLU A 122 -4.56 -10.22 -2.53
N ARG A 123 -4.46 -11.32 -1.79
CA ARG A 123 -5.53 -12.32 -1.67
C ARG A 123 -6.78 -11.81 -0.92
N GLU A 124 -6.61 -11.00 0.12
CA GLU A 124 -7.73 -10.42 0.84
C GLU A 124 -8.43 -9.35 0.00
N LEU A 125 -7.67 -8.48 -0.68
CA LEU A 125 -8.21 -7.51 -1.61
C LEU A 125 -8.93 -8.20 -2.78
N GLU A 126 -8.33 -9.24 -3.34
CA GLU A 126 -8.94 -10.05 -4.40
C GLU A 126 -10.27 -10.69 -3.94
N LYS A 127 -10.32 -11.24 -2.73
CA LYS A 127 -11.53 -11.77 -2.12
C LYS A 127 -12.60 -10.69 -1.89
N GLU A 128 -12.22 -9.52 -1.39
CA GLU A 128 -13.16 -8.41 -1.17
C GLU A 128 -13.69 -7.83 -2.49
N ILE A 129 -12.84 -7.74 -3.54
CA ILE A 129 -13.28 -7.37 -4.89
C ILE A 129 -14.27 -8.40 -5.44
N ILE A 130 -13.94 -9.68 -5.37
CA ILE A 130 -14.83 -10.76 -5.85
C ILE A 130 -16.16 -10.72 -5.08
N LYS A 131 -16.12 -10.60 -3.76
CA LYS A 131 -17.31 -10.51 -2.91
C LYS A 131 -18.17 -9.28 -3.24
N SER A 132 -17.52 -8.14 -3.50
CA SER A 132 -18.23 -6.92 -3.93
C SER A 132 -18.89 -7.09 -5.29
N ILE A 133 -18.21 -7.74 -6.25
CA ILE A 133 -18.79 -8.07 -7.56
C ILE A 133 -19.92 -9.09 -7.40
N ASP A 134 -19.77 -10.06 -6.51
CA ASP A 134 -20.81 -11.08 -6.26
C ASP A 134 -22.04 -10.53 -5.55
N SER A 135 -21.90 -9.42 -4.83
CA SER A 135 -23.04 -8.70 -4.22
C SER A 135 -23.83 -7.84 -5.20
N LEU A 136 -23.32 -7.62 -6.42
CA LEU A 136 -24.07 -6.91 -7.47
C LEU A 136 -25.27 -7.76 -7.93
N GLY A 137 -26.37 -7.11 -8.25
CA GLY A 137 -27.49 -7.76 -8.91
C GLY A 137 -27.06 -8.41 -10.24
N ASP A 138 -27.68 -9.52 -10.62
CA ASP A 138 -27.26 -10.38 -11.72
C ASP A 138 -27.03 -9.64 -13.05
N GLU A 139 -27.83 -8.63 -13.35
CA GLU A 139 -27.68 -7.83 -14.56
C GLU A 139 -26.46 -6.89 -14.49
N CYS A 140 -26.29 -6.18 -13.37
CA CYS A 140 -25.13 -5.33 -13.13
C CYS A 140 -23.84 -6.14 -13.15
N LYS A 141 -23.86 -7.34 -12.56
CA LYS A 141 -22.73 -8.25 -12.55
C LYS A 141 -22.34 -8.69 -13.97
N ARG A 142 -23.30 -9.00 -14.83
CA ARG A 142 -23.07 -9.36 -16.24
C ARG A 142 -22.47 -8.21 -17.02
N VAL A 143 -23.02 -7.02 -16.88
CA VAL A 143 -22.50 -5.79 -17.51
C VAL A 143 -21.07 -5.52 -17.05
N PHE A 144 -20.84 -5.55 -15.74
CA PHE A 144 -19.52 -5.31 -15.17
C PHE A 144 -18.46 -6.29 -15.68
N ARG A 145 -18.79 -7.59 -15.71
CA ARG A 145 -17.85 -8.62 -16.22
C ARG A 145 -17.49 -8.40 -17.68
N LYS A 146 -18.48 -8.10 -18.53
CA LYS A 146 -18.25 -7.83 -19.96
C LYS A 146 -17.40 -6.59 -20.18
N SER A 147 -17.62 -5.53 -19.41
CA SER A 147 -16.84 -4.30 -19.51
C SER A 147 -15.40 -4.47 -19.00
N ARG A 148 -15.21 -5.08 -17.83
CA ARG A 148 -13.90 -5.10 -17.14
C ARG A 148 -13.02 -6.27 -17.52
N PHE A 149 -13.59 -7.45 -17.73
CA PHE A 149 -12.82 -8.66 -18.02
C PHE A 149 -12.80 -9.02 -19.52
N GLU A 150 -13.88 -8.67 -20.25
CA GLU A 150 -13.94 -8.93 -21.69
C GLU A 150 -13.59 -7.68 -22.53
N HIS A 151 -13.33 -6.54 -21.88
CA HIS A 151 -12.97 -5.25 -22.52
C HIS A 151 -13.95 -4.78 -23.59
N LYS A 152 -15.23 -5.16 -23.48
CA LYS A 152 -16.27 -4.79 -24.46
C LYS A 152 -16.72 -3.35 -24.26
N LYS A 153 -17.07 -2.72 -25.37
CA LYS A 153 -17.66 -1.37 -25.37
C LYS A 153 -19.14 -1.45 -24.96
N ASN A 154 -19.65 -0.36 -24.43
CA ASN A 154 -21.06 -0.29 -23.98
C ASN A 154 -22.08 -0.68 -25.06
N GLU A 155 -21.82 -0.34 -26.32
CA GLU A 155 -22.66 -0.70 -27.46
C GLU A 155 -22.69 -2.22 -27.73
N GLU A 156 -21.54 -2.89 -27.59
CA GLU A 156 -21.42 -4.33 -27.74
C GLU A 156 -22.14 -5.06 -26.59
N ILE A 157 -21.96 -4.56 -25.34
CA ILE A 157 -22.61 -5.10 -24.15
C ILE A 157 -24.14 -4.96 -24.27
N ALA A 158 -24.60 -3.79 -24.70
CA ALA A 158 -26.03 -3.53 -24.92
C ALA A 158 -26.65 -4.50 -25.92
N THR A 159 -25.97 -4.72 -27.05
CA THR A 159 -26.40 -5.65 -28.09
C THR A 159 -26.45 -7.09 -27.61
N GLU A 160 -25.42 -7.55 -26.90
CA GLU A 160 -25.34 -8.93 -26.42
C GLU A 160 -26.33 -9.23 -25.28
N LEU A 161 -26.64 -8.25 -24.44
CA LEU A 161 -27.55 -8.41 -23.32
C LEU A 161 -29.00 -8.04 -23.67
N GLY A 162 -29.24 -7.50 -24.87
CA GLY A 162 -30.57 -7.07 -25.31
C GLY A 162 -31.12 -5.88 -24.51
N ILE A 163 -30.25 -4.99 -24.01
CA ILE A 163 -30.59 -3.81 -23.23
C ILE A 163 -30.19 -2.53 -23.96
N SER A 164 -30.68 -1.39 -23.49
CA SER A 164 -30.27 -0.11 -24.08
C SER A 164 -28.84 0.27 -23.67
N VAL A 165 -28.13 1.02 -24.53
CA VAL A 165 -26.80 1.54 -24.20
C VAL A 165 -26.82 2.43 -22.95
N ASN A 166 -27.92 3.13 -22.72
CA ASN A 166 -28.12 3.96 -21.51
C ASN A 166 -28.34 3.12 -20.25
N THR A 167 -28.67 1.85 -20.38
CA THR A 167 -28.85 0.93 -19.24
C THR A 167 -27.54 0.28 -18.84
N VAL A 168 -26.55 0.21 -19.73
CA VAL A 168 -25.19 -0.28 -19.48
C VAL A 168 -24.40 0.71 -18.65
#